data_39282284acf3b84836b012be738aade2
#
_entry.id   39282284acf3b84836b012be738aade2
#
_cell.length_a   1.000
_cell.length_b   1.000
_cell.length_c   1.000
_cell.angle_alpha   90.00
_cell.angle_beta   90.00
_cell.angle_gamma   90.00
#
_symmetry.space_group_name_H-M   'P 1'
#
loop_
_entity.id
_entity.type
_entity.pdbx_description
1 polymer ?
#
loop_
_entity_poly.entity_id
_entity_poly.type
_entity_poly.pdbx_seq_one_letter_code
_entity_poly.pdbx_strand_id
1 'polypeptide(L)'
;MAKISNIFKEETRKADLHPKRVTHWIHYTKLKDNPAQYRYGKTVQERGELKVEIRRKEEALADLIEADGEVIQDLLVRKIDTDEYEIIAGHHRRNACKILVEERNQENYAMLPCIIRNLSDVRSEFTCYSSNGYAAKTDYEIMCELEGMSHLLRTYPEEFPNLPAG
;
A
#
# COMPACT_ATOMS: atom_id res chain seq x y z
N MET A 1 25.03 5.35 -35.91
CA MET A 1 23.67 5.89 -35.82
C MET A 1 22.57 4.82 -35.65
N ALA A 2 22.79 3.58 -36.10
CA ALA A 2 21.81 2.50 -35.96
C ALA A 2 21.58 2.03 -34.48
N LYS A 3 22.47 2.32 -33.54
CA LYS A 3 22.39 1.86 -32.15
C LYS A 3 21.39 2.63 -31.29
N ILE A 4 21.15 3.92 -31.55
CA ILE A 4 20.26 4.76 -30.75
C ILE A 4 18.79 4.42 -31.03
N SER A 5 18.44 4.17 -32.30
CA SER A 5 17.08 3.79 -32.68
C SER A 5 16.64 2.43 -32.12
N ASN A 6 17.60 1.53 -31.85
CA ASN A 6 17.30 0.22 -31.26
C ASN A 6 17.08 0.31 -29.75
N ILE A 7 17.79 1.21 -29.06
CA ILE A 7 17.61 1.45 -27.61
C ILE A 7 16.21 1.98 -27.35
N PHE A 8 15.73 2.97 -28.11
CA PHE A 8 14.39 3.51 -27.97
C PHE A 8 13.30 2.47 -28.29
N LYS A 9 13.51 1.60 -29.28
CA LYS A 9 12.57 0.51 -29.60
C LYS A 9 12.52 -0.56 -28.49
N GLU A 10 13.64 -0.82 -27.81
CA GLU A 10 13.72 -1.79 -26.74
C GLU A 10 13.08 -1.25 -25.43
N GLU A 11 13.24 0.03 -25.14
CA GLU A 11 12.57 0.70 -24.04
C GLU A 11 11.05 0.78 -24.26
N THR A 12 10.61 1.08 -25.47
CA THR A 12 9.19 1.09 -25.82
C THR A 12 8.58 -0.31 -25.69
N ARG A 13 9.28 -1.37 -26.11
CA ARG A 13 8.83 -2.76 -25.94
C ARG A 13 8.75 -3.17 -24.46
N LYS A 14 9.66 -2.72 -23.61
CA LYS A 14 9.59 -2.95 -22.14
C LYS A 14 8.42 -2.22 -21.51
N ALA A 15 8.13 -0.99 -21.94
CA ALA A 15 6.98 -0.22 -21.47
C ALA A 15 5.64 -0.88 -21.85
N ASP A 16 5.56 -1.53 -23.02
CA ASP A 16 4.35 -2.23 -23.49
C ASP A 16 4.12 -3.57 -22.75
N LEU A 17 5.13 -4.14 -22.11
CA LEU A 17 5.02 -5.37 -21.32
C LEU A 17 4.43 -5.17 -19.93
N HIS A 18 4.36 -3.93 -19.45
CA HIS A 18 3.76 -3.62 -18.16
C HIS A 18 2.32 -3.11 -18.35
N PRO A 19 1.33 -3.71 -17.68
CA PRO A 19 -0.03 -3.22 -17.76
C PRO A 19 -0.07 -1.75 -17.32
N LYS A 20 -0.73 -0.91 -18.09
CA LYS A 20 -0.93 0.50 -17.74
C LYS A 20 -1.59 0.59 -16.39
N ARG A 21 -0.97 1.29 -15.46
CA ARG A 21 -1.57 1.59 -14.16
C ARG A 21 -2.69 2.61 -14.37
N VAL A 22 -3.90 2.22 -14.01
CA VAL A 22 -5.08 3.08 -14.09
C VAL A 22 -5.47 3.49 -12.68
N THR A 23 -5.60 4.79 -12.45
CA THR A 23 -6.08 5.34 -11.19
C THR A 23 -7.60 5.28 -11.15
N HIS A 24 -8.13 4.70 -10.07
CA HIS A 24 -9.56 4.66 -9.74
C HIS A 24 -9.79 5.52 -8.50
N TRP A 25 -10.89 6.27 -8.50
CA TRP A 25 -11.29 7.06 -7.34
C TRP A 25 -12.25 6.28 -6.47
N ILE A 26 -11.84 5.98 -5.23
CA ILE A 26 -12.61 5.13 -4.31
C ILE A 26 -12.85 5.91 -3.02
N HIS A 27 -14.10 5.91 -2.55
CA HIS A 27 -14.46 6.56 -1.30
C HIS A 27 -13.76 5.88 -0.11
N TYR A 28 -13.23 6.66 0.83
CA TYR A 28 -12.42 6.14 1.94
C TYR A 28 -13.15 5.08 2.80
N THR A 29 -14.48 5.15 2.91
CA THR A 29 -15.28 4.18 3.67
C THR A 29 -15.31 2.78 3.07
N LYS A 30 -15.01 2.65 1.77
CA LYS A 30 -14.95 1.38 1.04
C LYS A 30 -13.58 0.71 1.14
N LEU A 31 -12.60 1.40 1.70
CA LEU A 31 -11.24 0.95 1.88
C LEU A 31 -11.07 0.33 3.26
N LYS A 32 -10.83 -0.99 3.31
CA LYS A 32 -10.66 -1.77 4.54
C LYS A 32 -9.18 -1.99 4.85
N ASP A 33 -8.86 -2.10 6.13
CA ASP A 33 -7.51 -2.42 6.58
C ASP A 33 -7.11 -3.83 6.17
N ASN A 34 -5.84 -4.00 5.79
CA ASN A 34 -5.27 -5.32 5.58
C ASN A 34 -4.93 -5.94 6.94
N PRO A 35 -5.38 -7.18 7.24
CA PRO A 35 -5.05 -7.87 8.49
C PRO A 35 -3.55 -8.06 8.73
N ALA A 36 -2.74 -8.09 7.66
CA ALA A 36 -1.29 -8.19 7.73
C ALA A 36 -0.59 -6.88 8.10
N GLN A 37 -1.31 -5.76 8.26
CA GLN A 37 -0.74 -4.47 8.64
C GLN A 37 -0.39 -4.44 10.13
N TYR A 38 0.82 -4.91 10.47
CA TYR A 38 1.29 -5.00 11.86
C TYR A 38 1.84 -3.67 12.44
N ARG A 39 1.94 -2.59 11.65
CA ARG A 39 2.27 -1.24 12.17
C ARG A 39 1.29 -0.74 13.22
N TYR A 40 0.11 -1.35 13.29
CA TYR A 40 -0.87 -1.08 14.36
C TYR A 40 -0.63 -1.90 15.63
N GLY A 41 0.48 -2.67 15.69
CA GLY A 41 0.83 -3.54 16.80
C GLY A 41 0.06 -4.86 16.83
N LYS A 42 0.71 -5.92 17.31
CA LYS A 42 0.09 -7.26 17.43
C LYS A 42 -0.58 -7.46 18.79
N THR A 43 -0.02 -6.89 19.86
CA THR A 43 -0.58 -6.96 21.21
C THR A 43 -1.47 -5.76 21.53
N VAL A 44 -2.33 -5.89 22.54
CA VAL A 44 -3.18 -4.79 23.01
C VAL A 44 -2.34 -3.64 23.56
N GLN A 45 -1.25 -3.95 24.27
CA GLN A 45 -0.33 -2.95 24.83
C GLN A 45 0.42 -2.21 23.73
N GLU A 46 1.03 -2.92 22.79
CA GLU A 46 1.69 -2.32 21.63
C GLU A 46 0.74 -1.41 20.83
N ARG A 47 -0.50 -1.85 20.63
CA ARG A 47 -1.52 -1.03 19.96
C ARG A 47 -1.84 0.24 20.73
N GLY A 48 -1.84 0.20 22.07
CA GLY A 48 -2.07 1.36 22.92
C GLY A 48 -0.95 2.39 22.84
N GLU A 49 0.30 1.96 22.91
CA GLU A 49 1.48 2.82 22.84
C GLU A 49 1.70 3.41 21.43
N LEU A 50 1.56 2.59 20.41
CA LEU A 50 1.71 3.00 19.01
C LEU A 50 0.56 3.90 18.53
N LYS A 51 -0.62 3.79 19.14
CA LYS A 51 -1.81 4.54 18.69
C LYS A 51 -1.58 6.06 18.70
N VAL A 52 -0.93 6.58 19.74
CA VAL A 52 -0.65 8.02 19.88
C VAL A 52 0.36 8.47 18.84
N GLU A 53 1.42 7.68 18.63
CA GLU A 53 2.45 8.00 17.63
C GLU A 53 1.91 7.92 16.20
N ILE A 54 1.15 6.88 15.90
CA ILE A 54 0.48 6.71 14.61
C ILE A 54 -0.47 7.89 14.35
N ARG A 55 -1.24 8.27 15.35
CA ARG A 55 -2.15 9.41 15.24
C ARG A 55 -1.42 10.70 14.88
N ARG A 56 -0.30 11.00 15.54
CA ARG A 56 0.53 12.18 15.21
C ARG A 56 1.06 12.15 13.78
N LYS A 57 1.50 10.98 13.32
CA LYS A 57 1.98 10.81 11.93
C LYS A 57 0.86 11.00 10.92
N GLU A 58 -0.33 10.51 11.21
CA GLU A 58 -1.49 10.65 10.34
C GLU A 58 -2.01 12.10 10.31
N GLU A 59 -1.99 12.81 11.44
CA GLU A 59 -2.30 14.25 11.50
C GLU A 59 -1.28 15.08 10.71
N ALA A 60 0.01 14.82 10.86
CA ALA A 60 1.04 15.49 10.09
C ALA A 60 0.91 15.21 8.58
N LEU A 61 0.55 13.98 8.21
CA LEU A 61 0.29 13.63 6.82
C LEU A 61 -0.97 14.32 6.28
N ALA A 62 -2.00 14.48 7.11
CA ALA A 62 -3.20 15.24 6.77
C ALA A 62 -2.85 16.71 6.49
N ASP A 63 -2.00 17.33 7.31
CA ASP A 63 -1.51 18.70 7.09
C ASP A 63 -0.78 18.83 5.74
N LEU A 64 0.04 17.85 5.37
CA LEU A 64 0.74 17.82 4.08
C LEU A 64 -0.22 17.66 2.91
N ILE A 65 -1.19 16.75 3.00
CA ILE A 65 -2.20 16.53 1.95
C ILE A 65 -3.04 17.80 1.78
N GLU A 66 -3.42 18.45 2.87
CA GLU A 66 -4.16 19.73 2.84
C GLU A 66 -3.35 20.83 2.19
N ALA A 67 -2.05 20.93 2.50
CA ALA A 67 -1.15 21.92 1.90
C ALA A 67 -0.92 21.68 0.40
N ASP A 68 -0.80 20.41 -0.02
CA ASP A 68 -0.68 20.04 -1.44
C ASP A 68 -2.01 20.17 -2.20
N GLY A 69 -3.13 20.08 -1.50
CA GLY A 69 -4.49 20.12 -2.07
C GLY A 69 -4.98 18.79 -2.64
N GLU A 70 -4.14 17.75 -2.66
CA GLU A 70 -4.47 16.41 -3.16
C GLU A 70 -3.58 15.32 -2.56
N VAL A 71 -4.00 14.07 -2.73
CA VAL A 71 -3.18 12.89 -2.44
C VAL A 71 -2.29 12.61 -3.64
N ILE A 72 -1.00 12.95 -3.56
CA ILE A 72 -0.05 12.86 -4.67
C ILE A 72 0.24 11.42 -5.09
N GLN A 73 0.27 10.49 -4.14
CA GLN A 73 0.61 9.11 -4.40
C GLN A 73 -0.60 8.19 -4.26
N ASP A 74 -0.92 7.45 -5.31
CA ASP A 74 -2.03 6.50 -5.33
C ASP A 74 -1.86 5.42 -4.26
N LEU A 75 -2.99 4.98 -3.69
CA LEU A 75 -3.04 3.81 -2.84
C LEU A 75 -3.00 2.54 -3.70
N LEU A 76 -2.45 1.46 -3.17
CA LEU A 76 -2.53 0.14 -3.78
C LEU A 76 -3.60 -0.67 -3.04
N VAL A 77 -4.58 -1.17 -3.77
CA VAL A 77 -5.73 -1.91 -3.21
C VAL A 77 -6.04 -3.15 -4.03
N ARG A 78 -6.75 -4.10 -3.43
CA ARG A 78 -7.42 -5.20 -4.14
C ARG A 78 -8.91 -5.21 -3.84
N LYS A 79 -9.71 -5.66 -4.78
CA LYS A 79 -11.14 -5.84 -4.58
C LYS A 79 -11.38 -7.13 -3.79
N ILE A 80 -12.15 -7.03 -2.70
CA ILE A 80 -12.51 -8.16 -1.83
C ILE A 80 -13.99 -8.51 -1.92
N ASP A 81 -14.85 -7.55 -2.27
CA ASP A 81 -16.28 -7.75 -2.47
C ASP A 81 -16.78 -6.77 -3.55
N THR A 82 -18.07 -6.78 -3.85
CA THR A 82 -18.69 -5.97 -4.91
C THR A 82 -18.32 -4.49 -4.83
N ASP A 83 -18.28 -3.92 -3.62
CA ASP A 83 -18.00 -2.51 -3.36
C ASP A 83 -17.05 -2.29 -2.18
N GLU A 84 -16.21 -3.27 -1.89
CA GLU A 84 -15.20 -3.22 -0.83
C GLU A 84 -13.83 -3.57 -1.36
N TYR A 85 -12.83 -2.83 -0.87
CA TYR A 85 -11.44 -2.96 -1.26
C TYR A 85 -10.56 -3.08 -0.01
N GLU A 86 -9.56 -3.94 -0.08
CA GLU A 86 -8.54 -4.09 0.95
C GLU A 86 -7.30 -3.28 0.57
N ILE A 87 -6.82 -2.46 1.49
CA ILE A 87 -5.61 -1.66 1.28
C ILE A 87 -4.39 -2.58 1.41
N ILE A 88 -3.54 -2.56 0.40
CA ILE A 88 -2.23 -3.22 0.41
C ILE A 88 -1.14 -2.22 0.81
N ALA A 89 -1.18 -1.01 0.26
CA ALA A 89 -0.29 0.09 0.62
C ALA A 89 -1.06 1.42 0.66
N GLY A 90 -0.81 2.22 1.67
CA GLY A 90 -1.40 3.54 1.82
C GLY A 90 -2.39 3.69 2.99
N HIS A 91 -2.36 2.80 3.98
CA HIS A 91 -3.22 2.87 5.17
C HIS A 91 -3.19 4.24 5.85
N HIS A 92 -2.00 4.82 6.05
CA HIS A 92 -1.86 6.14 6.68
C HIS A 92 -2.44 7.26 5.81
N ARG A 93 -2.32 7.17 4.48
CA ARG A 93 -2.93 8.14 3.57
C ARG A 93 -4.46 8.10 3.65
N ARG A 94 -5.06 6.89 3.68
CA ARG A 94 -6.48 6.73 3.90
C ARG A 94 -6.91 7.33 5.25
N ASN A 95 -6.18 7.05 6.33
CA ASN A 95 -6.48 7.57 7.66
C ASN A 95 -6.31 9.09 7.74
N ALA A 96 -5.30 9.65 7.09
CA ALA A 96 -5.13 11.11 6.98
C ALA A 96 -6.32 11.78 6.26
N CYS A 97 -6.78 11.20 5.14
CA CYS A 97 -7.96 11.70 4.44
C CYS A 97 -9.23 11.56 5.29
N LYS A 98 -9.36 10.48 6.05
CA LYS A 98 -10.46 10.32 7.02
C LYS A 98 -10.47 11.44 8.06
N ILE A 99 -9.31 11.84 8.58
CA ILE A 99 -9.18 13.00 9.49
C ILE A 99 -9.65 14.29 8.80
N LEU A 100 -9.21 14.52 7.56
CA LEU A 100 -9.61 15.71 6.80
C LEU A 100 -11.12 15.78 6.61
N VAL A 101 -11.76 14.66 6.28
CA VAL A 101 -13.21 14.60 6.03
C VAL A 101 -14.00 14.68 7.34
N GLU A 102 -13.72 13.79 8.30
CA GLU A 102 -14.56 13.62 9.49
C GLU A 102 -14.32 14.66 10.58
N GLU A 103 -13.07 15.13 10.73
CA GLU A 103 -12.71 16.05 11.81
C GLU A 103 -12.53 17.50 11.32
N ARG A 104 -12.09 17.69 10.06
CA ARG A 104 -11.89 19.03 9.47
C ARG A 104 -12.97 19.43 8.47
N ASN A 105 -13.99 18.59 8.27
CA ASN A 105 -15.14 18.83 7.37
C ASN A 105 -14.74 19.16 5.90
N GLN A 106 -13.70 18.51 5.41
CA GLN A 106 -13.18 18.71 4.05
C GLN A 106 -13.57 17.53 3.13
N GLU A 107 -14.79 17.54 2.64
CA GLU A 107 -15.37 16.46 1.80
C GLU A 107 -14.64 16.23 0.47
N ASN A 108 -13.87 17.19 -0.01
CA ASN A 108 -13.07 17.05 -1.23
C ASN A 108 -11.99 15.96 -1.13
N TYR A 109 -11.63 15.51 0.08
CA TYR A 109 -10.69 14.41 0.31
C TYR A 109 -11.34 13.04 0.53
N ALA A 110 -12.66 12.94 0.37
CA ALA A 110 -13.39 11.68 0.58
C ALA A 110 -13.08 10.61 -0.47
N MET A 111 -12.74 11.03 -1.70
CA MET A 111 -12.36 10.13 -2.79
C MET A 111 -10.86 10.06 -2.90
N LEU A 112 -10.30 8.85 -2.79
CA LEU A 112 -8.86 8.61 -2.86
C LEU A 112 -8.45 7.98 -4.18
N PRO A 113 -7.30 8.39 -4.73
CA PRO A 113 -6.74 7.77 -5.93
C PRO A 113 -6.17 6.39 -5.58
N CYS A 114 -6.62 5.36 -6.26
CA CYS A 114 -6.26 3.97 -6.00
C CYS A 114 -5.88 3.23 -7.28
N ILE A 115 -4.87 2.38 -7.18
CA ILE A 115 -4.54 1.38 -8.20
C ILE A 115 -5.10 0.04 -7.71
N ILE A 116 -5.94 -0.59 -8.51
CA ILE A 116 -6.55 -1.89 -8.19
C ILE A 116 -5.67 -2.99 -8.79
N ARG A 117 -5.24 -3.94 -7.96
CA ARG A 117 -4.55 -5.15 -8.39
C ARG A 117 -5.35 -6.38 -8.01
N ASN A 118 -5.37 -7.35 -8.93
CA ASN A 118 -5.97 -8.65 -8.66
C ASN A 118 -4.90 -9.57 -8.04
N LEU A 119 -4.94 -9.72 -6.72
CA LEU A 119 -3.99 -10.53 -5.94
C LEU A 119 -4.73 -11.58 -5.10
N SER A 120 -4.15 -12.78 -4.99
CA SER A 120 -4.60 -13.77 -4.01
C SER A 120 -4.37 -13.27 -2.58
N ASP A 121 -4.96 -13.94 -1.58
CA ASP A 121 -4.74 -13.60 -0.17
C ASP A 121 -3.26 -13.64 0.20
N VAL A 122 -2.55 -14.69 -0.24
CA VAL A 122 -1.11 -14.87 -0.01
C VAL A 122 -0.29 -13.74 -0.64
N ARG A 123 -0.58 -13.42 -1.90
CA ARG A 123 0.10 -12.34 -2.63
C ARG A 123 -0.21 -10.96 -2.06
N SER A 124 -1.43 -10.74 -1.60
CA SER A 124 -1.83 -9.50 -0.93
C SER A 124 -1.06 -9.30 0.36
N GLU A 125 -1.00 -10.33 1.21
CA GLU A 125 -0.24 -10.30 2.46
C GLU A 125 1.25 -10.05 2.22
N PHE A 126 1.87 -10.80 1.30
CA PHE A 126 3.27 -10.60 0.94
C PHE A 126 3.54 -9.19 0.41
N THR A 127 2.69 -8.68 -0.47
CA THR A 127 2.83 -7.33 -1.02
C THR A 127 2.63 -6.25 0.04
N CYS A 128 1.77 -6.48 1.03
CA CYS A 128 1.62 -5.59 2.18
C CYS A 128 2.95 -5.46 2.94
N TYR A 129 3.64 -6.57 3.21
CA TYR A 129 4.97 -6.52 3.83
C TYR A 129 6.01 -5.84 2.96
N SER A 130 6.13 -6.22 1.70
CA SER A 130 7.15 -5.69 0.79
C SER A 130 6.94 -4.22 0.42
N SER A 131 5.71 -3.74 0.39
CA SER A 131 5.39 -2.34 0.07
C SER A 131 5.82 -1.35 1.16
N ASN A 132 6.05 -1.82 2.36
CA ASN A 132 6.53 -1.01 3.48
C ASN A 132 8.06 -0.75 3.43
N GLY A 133 8.78 -1.20 2.41
CA GLY A 133 10.24 -1.18 2.31
C GLY A 133 10.91 0.20 2.42
N TYR A 134 10.19 1.28 2.14
CA TYR A 134 10.75 2.63 2.07
C TYR A 134 10.48 3.51 3.30
N ALA A 135 9.71 3.06 4.25
CA ALA A 135 9.44 3.83 5.46
C ALA A 135 10.49 3.55 6.53
N ALA A 136 10.83 4.55 7.34
CA ALA A 136 11.62 4.33 8.54
C ALA A 136 10.92 3.33 9.46
N LYS A 137 11.63 2.27 9.87
CA LYS A 137 11.12 1.15 10.63
C LYS A 137 11.95 0.89 11.85
N THR A 138 11.31 0.37 12.88
CA THR A 138 12.00 -0.23 14.02
C THR A 138 12.53 -1.62 13.64
N ASP A 139 13.54 -2.09 14.38
CA ASP A 139 14.09 -3.44 14.19
C ASP A 139 13.00 -4.52 14.38
N TYR A 140 12.06 -4.28 15.27
CA TYR A 140 10.90 -5.16 15.49
C TYR A 140 9.99 -5.24 14.26
N GLU A 141 9.69 -4.11 13.64
CA GLU A 141 8.88 -4.08 12.40
C GLU A 141 9.58 -4.82 11.25
N ILE A 142 10.89 -4.62 11.10
CA ILE A 142 11.71 -5.33 10.10
C ILE A 142 11.67 -6.85 10.36
N MET A 143 11.84 -7.27 11.60
CA MET A 143 11.81 -8.68 11.96
C MET A 143 10.45 -9.31 11.65
N CYS A 144 9.34 -8.65 12.01
CA CYS A 144 7.99 -9.13 11.72
C CYS A 144 7.73 -9.27 10.21
N GLU A 145 8.21 -8.32 9.40
CA GLU A 145 8.08 -8.39 7.93
C GLU A 145 8.86 -9.58 7.36
N LEU A 146 10.12 -9.72 7.77
CA LEU A 146 10.98 -10.81 7.29
C LEU A 146 10.43 -12.19 7.68
N GLU A 147 9.93 -12.33 8.90
CA GLU A 147 9.27 -13.57 9.35
C GLU A 147 8.01 -13.85 8.52
N GLY A 148 7.14 -12.84 8.34
CA GLY A 148 5.92 -12.97 7.56
C GLY A 148 6.20 -13.36 6.11
N MET A 149 7.11 -12.65 5.45
CA MET A 149 7.51 -12.96 4.07
C MET A 149 8.13 -14.35 3.96
N SER A 150 9.05 -14.69 4.87
CA SER A 150 9.69 -16.01 4.88
C SER A 150 8.69 -17.15 5.10
N HIS A 151 7.70 -16.94 5.97
CA HIS A 151 6.63 -17.91 6.19
C HIS A 151 5.80 -18.14 4.92
N LEU A 152 5.37 -17.08 4.25
CA LEU A 152 4.58 -17.18 3.02
C LEU A 152 5.34 -17.87 1.89
N LEU A 153 6.62 -17.53 1.68
CA LEU A 153 7.46 -18.14 0.67
C LEU A 153 7.67 -19.64 0.88
N ARG A 154 7.77 -20.09 2.14
CA ARG A 154 7.93 -21.51 2.49
C ARG A 154 6.63 -22.28 2.39
N THR A 155 5.52 -21.66 2.77
CA THR A 155 4.21 -22.32 2.86
C THR A 155 3.51 -22.41 1.50
N TYR A 156 3.71 -21.38 0.66
CA TYR A 156 3.01 -21.23 -0.64
C TYR A 156 3.98 -20.95 -1.79
N PRO A 157 4.99 -21.82 -2.04
CA PRO A 157 6.00 -21.54 -3.07
C PRO A 157 5.40 -21.41 -4.48
N GLU A 158 4.29 -22.04 -4.76
CA GLU A 158 3.56 -21.97 -6.03
C GLU A 158 3.04 -20.55 -6.36
N GLU A 159 2.79 -19.72 -5.36
CA GLU A 159 2.38 -18.32 -5.53
C GLU A 159 3.54 -17.41 -5.97
N PHE A 160 4.77 -17.91 -5.93
CA PHE A 160 5.99 -17.15 -6.20
C PHE A 160 6.87 -17.77 -7.30
N PRO A 161 6.37 -17.92 -8.54
CA PRO A 161 7.04 -18.66 -9.60
C PRO A 161 8.35 -18.02 -10.07
N ASN A 162 8.59 -16.76 -9.75
CA ASN A 162 9.79 -16.01 -10.16
C ASN A 162 10.96 -16.15 -9.18
N LEU A 163 10.77 -16.86 -8.07
CA LEU A 163 11.88 -17.13 -7.16
C LEU A 163 12.75 -18.26 -7.73
N PRO A 164 14.09 -18.13 -7.65
CA PRO A 164 14.96 -19.23 -8.01
C PRO A 164 14.67 -20.43 -7.10
N ALA A 165 14.57 -21.62 -7.70
CA ALA A 165 14.48 -22.86 -6.93
C ALA A 165 15.75 -22.94 -6.06
N GLY A 166 15.56 -22.90 -4.73
CA GLY A 166 16.64 -23.07 -3.77
C GLY A 166 17.17 -24.49 -3.72
#